data_175574c33d84ab49cf6ffb18fbf6a8aa
#
_entry.id   175574c33d84ab49cf6ffb18fbf6a8aa
#
_cell.length_a   1.000
_cell.length_b   1.000
_cell.length_c   1.000
_cell.angle_alpha   90.00
_cell.angle_beta   90.00
_cell.angle_gamma   90.00
#
_symmetry.space_group_name_H-M   'P 1'
#
loop_
_entity.id
_entity.type
_entity.pdbx_description
1 polymer ?
#
loop_
_entity_poly.entity_id
_entity_poly.type
_entity_poly.pdbx_seq_one_letter_code
_entity_poly.pdbx_strand_id
1 'polypeptide(L)'
;MEEEKQERHWYVIHTYSGYENKVRANLERKVHSLGMENEIFRIVIPMEKEVEVNAEGKKRVVEHKVFPGYVMIEMILNESNWYAIRNTAGVTGFVGSDATKPTPLAEEEVKQIMRSMGEEETRTNIDFQLQQKVRFKSGQFAEQIGAIAEINADKGKLKVLVEMFGRETPVEVDFTQVEEVE
;
A
#
# COMPACT_ATOMS: atom_id res chain seq x y z
N MET A 1 22.79 28.34 11.04
CA MET A 1 21.94 27.92 9.90
C MET A 1 21.29 26.62 10.27
N GLU A 2 20.03 26.68 10.59
CA GLU A 2 19.25 25.47 10.67
C GLU A 2 19.10 24.94 9.26
N GLU A 3 19.70 23.78 9.00
CA GLU A 3 19.36 23.03 7.81
C GLU A 3 17.87 22.72 7.92
N GLU A 4 17.05 23.38 7.11
CA GLU A 4 15.69 22.96 6.91
C GLU A 4 15.75 21.51 6.52
N LYS A 5 15.36 20.61 7.43
CA LYS A 5 15.17 19.21 7.10
C LYS A 5 14.12 19.16 6.00
N GLN A 6 14.57 18.97 4.77
CA GLN A 6 13.67 18.76 3.65
C GLN A 6 12.87 17.49 3.95
N GLU A 7 11.58 17.68 4.20
CA GLU A 7 10.70 16.57 4.58
C GLU A 7 10.23 15.79 3.36
N ARG A 8 10.15 14.48 3.53
CA ARG A 8 9.61 13.57 2.55
C ARG A 8 8.08 13.67 2.53
N HIS A 9 7.52 13.97 1.36
CA HIS A 9 6.07 14.05 1.14
C HIS A 9 5.65 13.31 -0.11
N TRP A 10 4.37 13.03 -0.20
CA TRP A 10 3.74 12.49 -1.40
C TRP A 10 3.20 13.63 -2.25
N TYR A 11 3.53 13.58 -3.54
CA TYR A 11 3.06 14.51 -4.55
C TYR A 11 2.33 13.76 -5.63
N VAL A 12 1.42 14.43 -6.34
CA VAL A 12 0.68 13.86 -7.45
C VAL A 12 1.07 14.57 -8.73
N ILE A 13 1.36 13.79 -9.75
CA ILE A 13 1.54 14.32 -11.11
C ILE A 13 0.37 13.89 -11.98
N HIS A 14 0.04 14.74 -12.93
CA HIS A 14 -0.96 14.46 -13.96
C HIS A 14 -0.27 13.97 -15.23
N THR A 15 -0.81 12.92 -15.82
CA THR A 15 -0.32 12.32 -17.07
C THR A 15 -1.45 12.24 -18.08
N TYR A 16 -1.10 11.95 -19.32
CA TYR A 16 -2.13 11.56 -20.30
C TYR A 16 -2.74 10.22 -19.89
N SER A 17 -4.05 10.10 -20.03
CA SER A 17 -4.77 8.88 -19.71
C SER A 17 -4.24 7.69 -20.51
N GLY A 18 -3.94 6.59 -19.82
CA GLY A 18 -3.33 5.40 -20.42
C GLY A 18 -1.81 5.40 -20.44
N TYR A 19 -1.16 6.52 -20.08
CA TYR A 19 0.31 6.63 -20.07
C TYR A 19 0.93 6.43 -18.71
N GLU A 20 0.17 6.11 -17.67
CA GLU A 20 0.64 6.02 -16.29
C GLU A 20 1.80 5.03 -16.12
N ASN A 21 1.68 3.84 -16.68
CA ASN A 21 2.73 2.82 -16.61
C ASN A 21 3.99 3.25 -17.36
N LYS A 22 3.83 3.88 -18.52
CA LYS A 22 4.94 4.39 -19.32
C LYS A 22 5.65 5.54 -18.61
N VAL A 23 4.89 6.44 -18.00
CA VAL A 23 5.43 7.55 -17.20
C VAL A 23 6.21 7.01 -16.00
N ARG A 24 5.66 6.03 -15.27
CA ARG A 24 6.36 5.40 -14.16
C ARG A 24 7.70 4.81 -14.59
N ALA A 25 7.72 4.05 -15.67
CA ALA A 25 8.95 3.47 -16.20
C ALA A 25 9.97 4.53 -16.63
N ASN A 26 9.50 5.59 -17.28
CA ASN A 26 10.35 6.71 -17.70
C ASN A 26 10.94 7.46 -16.50
N LEU A 27 10.13 7.67 -15.46
CA LEU A 27 10.57 8.31 -14.22
C LEU A 27 11.60 7.45 -13.48
N GLU A 28 11.38 6.16 -13.36
CA GLU A 28 12.32 5.23 -12.73
C GLU A 28 13.67 5.24 -13.42
N ARG A 29 13.69 5.22 -14.75
CA ARG A 29 14.93 5.32 -15.52
C ARG A 29 15.63 6.67 -15.32
N LYS A 30 14.85 7.76 -15.29
CA LYS A 30 15.38 9.11 -15.11
C LYS A 30 15.97 9.28 -13.71
N VAL A 31 15.30 8.79 -12.69
CA VAL A 31 15.79 8.78 -11.30
C VAL A 31 17.13 8.04 -11.22
N HIS A 32 17.24 6.89 -11.85
CA HIS A 32 18.46 6.11 -11.88
C HIS A 32 19.57 6.82 -12.65
N SER A 33 19.28 7.33 -13.84
CA SER A 33 20.30 7.97 -14.70
C SER A 33 20.82 9.30 -14.16
N LEU A 34 19.99 10.04 -13.39
CA LEU A 34 20.36 11.31 -12.78
C LEU A 34 20.83 11.17 -11.31
N GLY A 35 20.85 9.95 -10.78
CA GLY A 35 21.29 9.71 -9.41
C GLY A 35 20.37 10.30 -8.35
N MET A 36 19.06 10.31 -8.59
CA MET A 36 18.05 10.91 -7.69
C MET A 36 17.40 9.92 -6.73
N GLU A 37 17.98 8.73 -6.53
CA GLU A 37 17.42 7.68 -5.67
C GLU A 37 17.29 8.10 -4.19
N ASN A 38 18.13 9.05 -3.77
CA ASN A 38 18.07 9.59 -2.40
C ASN A 38 17.01 10.69 -2.22
N GLU A 39 16.40 11.13 -3.31
CA GLU A 39 15.39 12.21 -3.31
C GLU A 39 14.01 11.70 -3.70
N ILE A 40 13.94 10.75 -4.62
CA ILE A 40 12.69 10.14 -5.12
C ILE A 40 12.69 8.67 -4.68
N PHE A 41 11.78 8.31 -3.79
CA PHE A 41 11.79 7.03 -3.10
C PHE A 41 10.80 6.02 -3.68
N ARG A 42 9.58 6.48 -4.01
CA ARG A 42 8.52 5.62 -4.54
C ARG A 42 7.74 6.33 -5.62
N ILE A 43 7.37 5.58 -6.65
CA ILE A 43 6.48 6.03 -7.72
C ILE A 43 5.35 5.01 -7.80
N VAL A 44 4.12 5.45 -7.52
CA VAL A 44 2.96 4.58 -7.37
C VAL A 44 1.82 5.04 -8.25
N ILE A 45 1.23 4.10 -8.98
CA ILE A 45 -0.01 4.33 -9.72
C ILE A 45 -1.16 3.91 -8.82
N PRO A 46 -2.07 4.83 -8.42
CA PRO A 46 -3.18 4.47 -7.56
C PRO A 46 -4.11 3.45 -8.24
N MET A 47 -4.18 2.26 -7.68
CA MET A 47 -5.02 1.17 -8.17
C MET A 47 -5.86 0.62 -7.04
N GLU A 48 -7.08 0.24 -7.37
CA GLU A 48 -7.98 -0.45 -6.46
C GLU A 48 -8.11 -1.91 -6.88
N LYS A 49 -8.00 -2.80 -5.91
CA LYS A 49 -8.22 -4.23 -6.14
C LYS A 49 -9.67 -4.57 -5.86
N GLU A 50 -10.34 -5.10 -6.86
CA GLU A 50 -11.72 -5.53 -6.77
C GLU A 50 -11.82 -7.02 -7.04
N VAL A 51 -12.62 -7.73 -6.25
CA VAL A 51 -12.85 -9.16 -6.43
C VAL A 51 -14.10 -9.34 -7.27
N GLU A 52 -13.93 -9.82 -8.49
CA GLU A 52 -15.04 -10.20 -9.36
C GLU A 52 -15.31 -11.70 -9.23
N VAL A 53 -16.58 -12.05 -9.11
CA VAL A 53 -17.04 -13.44 -9.12
C VAL A 53 -17.68 -13.70 -10.47
N ASN A 54 -17.15 -14.67 -11.22
CA ASN A 54 -17.74 -15.05 -12.51
C ASN A 54 -18.99 -15.96 -12.32
N ALA A 55 -19.67 -16.27 -13.43
CA ALA A 55 -20.86 -17.11 -13.43
C ALA A 55 -20.62 -18.55 -12.90
N GLU A 56 -19.37 -18.99 -12.89
CA GLU A 56 -18.96 -20.31 -12.38
C GLU A 56 -18.55 -20.30 -10.90
N GLY A 57 -18.67 -19.13 -10.22
CA GLY A 57 -18.28 -18.95 -8.83
C GLY A 57 -16.79 -18.81 -8.58
N LYS A 58 -15.99 -18.65 -9.62
CA LYS A 58 -14.55 -18.41 -9.49
C LYS A 58 -14.29 -16.95 -9.16
N LYS A 59 -13.47 -16.72 -8.14
CA LYS A 59 -13.04 -15.38 -7.73
C LYS A 59 -11.84 -14.95 -8.55
N ARG A 60 -11.90 -13.75 -9.10
CA ARG A 60 -10.82 -13.13 -9.84
C ARG A 60 -10.52 -11.75 -9.23
N VAL A 61 -9.25 -11.48 -8.97
CA VAL A 61 -8.83 -10.14 -8.53
C VAL A 61 -8.55 -9.29 -9.77
N VAL A 62 -9.27 -8.18 -9.89
CA VAL A 62 -9.11 -7.23 -10.99
C VAL A 62 -8.61 -5.92 -10.41
N GLU A 63 -7.57 -5.34 -11.02
CA GLU A 63 -7.04 -4.05 -10.64
C GLU A 63 -7.65 -2.95 -11.52
N HIS A 64 -8.24 -1.95 -10.87
CA HIS A 64 -8.77 -0.75 -11.53
C HIS A 64 -7.97 0.47 -11.10
N LYS A 65 -7.72 1.39 -12.04
CA LYS A 65 -7.12 2.66 -11.72
C LYS A 65 -8.13 3.54 -10.99
N VAL A 66 -7.81 3.94 -9.76
CA VAL A 66 -8.65 4.79 -8.93
C VAL A 66 -8.74 6.19 -9.52
N PHE A 67 -7.60 6.71 -9.99
CA PHE A 67 -7.50 8.02 -10.60
C PHE A 67 -6.75 7.91 -11.94
N PRO A 68 -7.46 7.65 -13.06
CA PRO A 68 -6.81 7.60 -14.37
C PRO A 68 -6.11 8.91 -14.71
N GLY A 69 -4.88 8.84 -15.17
CA GLY A 69 -4.08 10.02 -15.50
C GLY A 69 -3.34 10.64 -14.33
N TYR A 70 -3.27 9.95 -13.17
CA TYR A 70 -2.54 10.42 -11.98
C TYR A 70 -1.51 9.40 -11.53
N VAL A 71 -0.34 9.89 -11.11
CA VAL A 71 0.73 9.09 -10.54
C VAL A 71 1.20 9.76 -9.24
N MET A 72 1.38 8.97 -8.19
CA MET A 72 1.86 9.45 -6.90
C MET A 72 3.37 9.24 -6.77
N ILE A 73 4.06 10.23 -6.24
CA ILE A 73 5.52 10.17 -6.03
C ILE A 73 5.84 10.56 -4.59
N GLU A 74 6.53 9.69 -3.87
CA GLU A 74 7.11 10.00 -2.57
C GLU A 74 8.52 10.55 -2.77
N MET A 75 8.73 11.79 -2.40
CA MET A 75 9.98 12.49 -2.69
C MET A 75 10.25 13.66 -1.74
N ILE A 76 11.50 14.08 -1.73
CA ILE A 76 11.92 15.36 -1.17
C ILE A 76 12.00 16.34 -2.32
N LEU A 77 11.05 17.25 -2.41
CA LEU A 77 10.94 18.19 -3.54
C LEU A 77 12.05 19.23 -3.55
N ASN A 78 12.71 19.38 -4.70
CA ASN A 78 13.64 20.48 -4.99
C ASN A 78 13.49 20.91 -6.46
N GLU A 79 14.15 21.98 -6.86
CA GLU A 79 14.05 22.50 -8.23
C GLU A 79 14.53 21.50 -9.27
N SER A 80 15.62 20.77 -9.00
CA SER A 80 16.19 19.83 -9.95
C SER A 80 15.25 18.65 -10.23
N ASN A 81 14.70 18.02 -9.19
CA ASN A 81 13.81 16.88 -9.37
C ASN A 81 12.44 17.31 -9.89
N TRP A 82 11.93 18.46 -9.45
CA TRP A 82 10.69 19.04 -9.98
C TRP A 82 10.78 19.24 -11.50
N TYR A 83 11.88 19.85 -11.95
CA TYR A 83 12.14 20.08 -13.35
C TYR A 83 12.28 18.78 -14.15
N ALA A 84 13.01 17.81 -13.61
CA ALA A 84 13.22 16.52 -14.23
C ALA A 84 11.90 15.75 -14.40
N ILE A 85 11.04 15.75 -13.39
CA ILE A 85 9.74 15.08 -13.43
C ILE A 85 8.81 15.78 -14.42
N ARG A 86 8.74 17.10 -14.37
CA ARG A 86 7.88 17.89 -15.26
C ARG A 86 8.22 17.70 -16.74
N ASN A 87 9.48 17.52 -17.05
CA ASN A 87 9.97 17.33 -18.43
C ASN A 87 9.99 15.86 -18.86
N THR A 88 9.46 14.96 -18.08
CA THR A 88 9.32 13.56 -18.46
C THR A 88 8.20 13.38 -19.48
N ALA A 89 8.45 12.60 -20.53
CA ALA A 89 7.47 12.33 -21.57
C ALA A 89 6.19 11.68 -20.99
N GLY A 90 5.04 12.26 -21.32
CA GLY A 90 3.73 11.82 -20.81
C GLY A 90 3.24 12.54 -19.56
N VAL A 91 4.10 13.29 -18.88
CA VAL A 91 3.73 14.12 -17.73
C VAL A 91 3.20 15.47 -18.21
N THR A 92 2.02 15.85 -17.76
CA THR A 92 1.43 17.15 -18.07
C THR A 92 1.74 18.20 -17.03
N GLY A 93 2.02 17.80 -15.78
CA GLY A 93 2.40 18.70 -14.70
C GLY A 93 2.11 18.11 -13.31
N PHE A 94 2.48 18.85 -12.28
CA PHE A 94 2.11 18.52 -10.91
C PHE A 94 0.70 18.99 -10.60
N VAL A 95 0.01 18.24 -9.75
CA VAL A 95 -1.27 18.64 -9.18
C VAL A 95 -1.02 19.55 -7.99
N GLY A 96 -1.67 20.69 -7.96
CA GLY A 96 -1.54 21.65 -6.87
C GLY A 96 -2.09 23.02 -7.26
N SER A 97 -2.22 23.90 -6.27
CA SER A 97 -2.79 25.23 -6.46
C SER A 97 -1.87 26.22 -7.18
N ASP A 98 -0.58 25.89 -7.27
CA ASP A 98 0.42 26.75 -7.92
C ASP A 98 1.30 25.91 -8.84
N ALA A 99 1.49 26.35 -10.07
CA ALA A 99 2.31 25.68 -11.07
C ALA A 99 3.80 25.58 -10.67
N THR A 100 4.29 26.44 -9.80
CA THR A 100 5.68 26.49 -9.37
C THR A 100 5.93 25.77 -8.05
N LYS A 101 4.89 25.57 -7.24
CA LYS A 101 4.97 24.88 -5.95
C LYS A 101 3.86 23.85 -5.83
N PRO A 102 4.12 22.58 -6.16
CA PRO A 102 3.12 21.55 -5.98
C PRO A 102 2.79 21.35 -4.50
N THR A 103 1.51 21.14 -4.22
CA THR A 103 1.03 20.89 -2.87
C THR A 103 1.17 19.43 -2.52
N PRO A 104 1.84 19.05 -1.42
CA PRO A 104 1.90 17.67 -1.00
C PRO A 104 0.53 17.15 -0.55
N LEU A 105 0.31 15.84 -0.72
CA LEU A 105 -0.88 15.18 -0.21
C LEU A 105 -0.87 15.16 1.32
N ALA A 106 -2.04 15.32 1.92
CA ALA A 106 -2.21 15.12 3.35
C ALA A 106 -1.96 13.65 3.72
N GLU A 107 -1.41 13.40 4.90
CA GLU A 107 -1.13 12.04 5.36
C GLU A 107 -2.38 11.13 5.33
N GLU A 108 -3.54 11.68 5.67
CA GLU A 108 -4.81 10.94 5.64
C GLU A 108 -5.21 10.53 4.23
N GLU A 109 -4.99 11.39 3.24
CA GLU A 109 -5.27 11.08 1.83
C GLU A 109 -4.37 9.95 1.34
N VAL A 110 -3.08 10.01 1.69
CA VAL A 110 -2.12 8.95 1.36
C VAL A 110 -2.55 7.62 1.98
N LYS A 111 -2.93 7.62 3.24
CA LYS A 111 -3.41 6.43 3.95
C LYS A 111 -4.63 5.81 3.29
N GLN A 112 -5.61 6.63 2.89
CA GLN A 112 -6.79 6.14 2.20
C GLN A 112 -6.46 5.47 0.87
N ILE A 113 -5.58 6.07 0.09
CA ILE A 113 -5.16 5.52 -1.20
C ILE A 113 -4.40 4.22 -1.01
N MET A 114 -3.49 4.16 -0.04
CA MET A 114 -2.71 2.96 0.26
C MET A 114 -3.60 1.83 0.79
N ARG A 115 -4.63 2.13 1.56
CA ARG A 115 -5.63 1.15 1.99
C ARG A 115 -6.38 0.55 0.82
N SER A 116 -6.81 1.39 -0.13
CA SER A 116 -7.52 0.90 -1.32
C SER A 116 -6.62 0.01 -2.19
N MET A 117 -5.31 0.15 -2.11
CA MET A 117 -4.34 -0.70 -2.77
C MET A 117 -4.02 -2.00 -1.99
N GLY A 118 -4.52 -2.13 -0.77
CA GLY A 118 -4.28 -3.29 0.10
C GLY A 118 -2.92 -3.32 0.78
N GLU A 119 -2.09 -2.29 0.64
CA GLU A 119 -0.75 -2.27 1.25
C GLU A 119 -0.76 -2.11 2.77
N GLU A 120 -1.74 -1.40 3.31
CA GLU A 120 -1.82 -1.18 4.76
C GLU A 120 -2.39 -2.36 5.54
N GLU A 121 -3.26 -3.15 4.94
CA GLU A 121 -3.83 -4.33 5.62
C GLU A 121 -2.75 -5.35 6.00
N THR A 122 -1.67 -5.41 5.23
CA THR A 122 -0.54 -6.28 5.54
C THR A 122 0.40 -5.71 6.60
N ARG A 123 0.38 -4.40 6.86
CA ARG A 123 1.25 -3.76 7.86
C ARG A 123 0.62 -3.62 9.24
N THR A 124 -0.69 -3.41 9.32
CA THR A 124 -1.40 -3.22 10.61
C THR A 124 -1.58 -4.51 11.38
N ASN A 125 -1.42 -5.66 10.73
CA ASN A 125 -1.63 -6.96 11.33
C ASN A 125 -0.33 -7.69 11.72
N ILE A 126 0.82 -7.03 11.61
CA ILE A 126 2.14 -7.59 11.93
C ILE A 126 2.44 -7.57 13.43
N ASP A 127 1.58 -6.97 14.25
CA ASP A 127 1.78 -6.92 15.69
C ASP A 127 1.42 -8.23 16.41
N PHE A 128 1.00 -9.25 15.68
CA PHE A 128 0.78 -10.56 16.27
C PHE A 128 2.11 -11.23 16.63
N GLN A 129 2.19 -11.73 17.85
CA GLN A 129 3.35 -12.43 18.35
C GLN A 129 3.06 -13.93 18.52
N LEU A 130 4.11 -14.74 18.44
CA LEU A 130 4.01 -16.16 18.74
C LEU A 130 3.53 -16.34 20.18
N GLN A 131 2.63 -17.31 20.39
CA GLN A 131 1.98 -17.63 21.66
C GLN A 131 0.98 -16.58 22.17
N GLN A 132 0.74 -15.53 21.38
CA GLN A 132 -0.29 -14.56 21.69
C GLN A 132 -1.69 -15.20 21.62
N LYS A 133 -2.54 -14.86 22.58
CA LYS A 133 -3.93 -15.31 22.56
C LYS A 133 -4.78 -14.42 21.64
N VAL A 134 -5.52 -15.05 20.77
CA VAL A 134 -6.43 -14.39 19.84
C VAL A 134 -7.80 -15.02 19.88
N ARG A 135 -8.81 -14.23 19.58
CA ARG A 135 -10.19 -14.69 19.50
C ARG A 135 -10.65 -14.69 18.05
N PHE A 136 -11.33 -15.73 17.64
CA PHE A 136 -11.89 -15.83 16.30
C PHE A 136 -13.14 -14.94 16.17
N LYS A 137 -13.17 -14.11 15.14
CA LYS A 137 -14.30 -13.20 14.88
C LYS A 137 -15.45 -13.87 14.14
N SER A 138 -15.14 -14.85 13.30
CA SER A 138 -16.13 -15.48 12.41
C SER A 138 -15.75 -16.92 12.07
N GLY A 139 -16.66 -17.63 11.41
CA GLY A 139 -16.48 -19.01 10.99
C GLY A 139 -16.89 -20.03 12.04
N GLN A 140 -16.46 -21.27 11.86
CA GLN A 140 -16.80 -22.40 12.76
C GLN A 140 -16.27 -22.22 14.18
N PHE A 141 -15.25 -21.42 14.35
CA PHE A 141 -14.57 -21.19 15.62
C PHE A 141 -14.90 -19.83 16.23
N ALA A 142 -15.94 -19.16 15.76
CA ALA A 142 -16.35 -17.85 16.26
C ALA A 142 -16.41 -17.81 17.80
N GLU A 143 -15.80 -16.78 18.38
CA GLU A 143 -15.68 -16.56 19.83
C GLU A 143 -14.77 -17.52 20.59
N GLN A 144 -14.13 -18.47 19.92
CA GLN A 144 -13.13 -19.32 20.56
C GLN A 144 -11.78 -18.60 20.65
N ILE A 145 -11.04 -18.92 21.70
CA ILE A 145 -9.71 -18.36 21.94
C ILE A 145 -8.66 -19.42 21.65
N GLY A 146 -7.65 -19.04 20.87
CA GLY A 146 -6.50 -19.89 20.58
C GLY A 146 -5.20 -19.13 20.76
N ALA A 147 -4.08 -19.85 20.70
CA ALA A 147 -2.74 -19.29 20.76
C ALA A 147 -2.05 -19.37 19.39
N ILE A 148 -1.37 -18.31 18.99
CA ILE A 148 -0.65 -18.26 17.72
C ILE A 148 0.56 -19.19 17.77
N ALA A 149 0.58 -20.20 16.89
CA ALA A 149 1.69 -21.14 16.76
C ALA A 149 2.67 -20.76 15.66
N GLU A 150 2.17 -20.18 14.59
CA GLU A 150 2.97 -19.78 13.43
C GLU A 150 2.39 -18.55 12.77
N ILE A 151 3.27 -17.66 12.30
CA ILE A 151 2.88 -16.43 11.58
C ILE A 151 3.47 -16.51 10.18
N ASN A 152 2.62 -16.43 9.15
CA ASN A 152 3.05 -16.31 7.76
C ASN A 152 2.70 -14.90 7.27
N ALA A 153 3.61 -13.96 7.47
CA ALA A 153 3.42 -12.57 7.10
C ALA A 153 3.27 -12.36 5.58
N ASP A 154 3.96 -13.18 4.78
CA ASP A 154 3.93 -13.06 3.31
C ASP A 154 2.55 -13.39 2.74
N LYS A 155 1.85 -14.33 3.34
CA LYS A 155 0.51 -14.74 2.91
C LYS A 155 -0.60 -14.10 3.73
N GLY A 156 -0.28 -13.33 4.76
CA GLY A 156 -1.27 -12.74 5.67
C GLY A 156 -2.05 -13.78 6.46
N LYS A 157 -1.43 -14.91 6.82
CA LYS A 157 -2.07 -16.03 7.51
C LYS A 157 -1.38 -16.38 8.82
N LEU A 158 -2.19 -16.90 9.75
CA LEU A 158 -1.75 -17.39 11.04
C LEU A 158 -2.15 -18.84 11.22
N LYS A 159 -1.29 -19.61 11.88
CA LYS A 159 -1.70 -20.88 12.46
C LYS A 159 -1.98 -20.67 13.94
N VAL A 160 -3.20 -20.95 14.34
CA VAL A 160 -3.68 -20.77 15.71
C VAL A 160 -4.00 -22.13 16.28
N LEU A 161 -3.46 -22.44 17.46
CA LEU A 161 -3.77 -23.66 18.18
C LEU A 161 -5.06 -23.46 18.97
N VAL A 162 -6.08 -24.21 18.61
CA VAL A 162 -7.38 -24.21 19.27
C VAL A 162 -7.56 -25.52 20.03
N GLU A 163 -8.00 -25.44 21.27
CA GLU A 163 -8.31 -26.63 22.03
C GLU A 163 -9.69 -27.20 21.62
N MET A 164 -9.66 -28.36 21.00
CA MET A 164 -10.85 -29.09 20.57
C MET A 164 -10.79 -30.52 21.11
N PHE A 165 -11.84 -30.96 21.79
CA PHE A 165 -11.95 -32.32 22.34
C PHE A 165 -10.74 -32.72 23.21
N GLY A 166 -10.21 -31.77 23.99
CA GLY A 166 -9.03 -32.01 24.82
C GLY A 166 -7.71 -32.09 24.08
N ARG A 167 -7.67 -31.70 22.82
CA ARG A 167 -6.47 -31.68 21.99
C ARG A 167 -6.26 -30.33 21.33
N GLU A 168 -5.01 -29.91 21.27
CA GLU A 168 -4.64 -28.73 20.51
C GLU A 168 -4.63 -29.03 19.03
N THR A 169 -5.42 -28.31 18.24
CA THR A 169 -5.51 -28.48 16.80
C THR A 169 -5.08 -27.20 16.12
N PRO A 170 -4.10 -27.24 15.19
CA PRO A 170 -3.72 -26.06 14.42
C PRO A 170 -4.77 -25.72 13.38
N VAL A 171 -5.18 -24.46 13.37
CA VAL A 171 -6.14 -23.93 12.40
C VAL A 171 -5.49 -22.77 11.66
N GLU A 172 -5.48 -22.84 10.33
CA GLU A 172 -4.97 -21.74 9.49
C GLU A 172 -6.08 -20.73 9.25
N VAL A 173 -5.81 -19.45 9.58
CA VAL A 173 -6.76 -18.35 9.42
C VAL A 173 -6.06 -17.12 8.88
N ASP A 174 -6.85 -16.24 8.25
CA ASP A 174 -6.35 -14.93 7.83
C ASP A 174 -6.23 -13.98 9.02
N PHE A 175 -5.34 -13.02 8.93
CA PHE A 175 -5.12 -12.00 9.98
C PHE A 175 -6.41 -11.26 10.35
N THR A 176 -7.31 -11.09 9.38
CA THR A 176 -8.57 -10.38 9.56
C THR A 176 -9.66 -11.20 10.28
N GLN A 177 -9.47 -12.50 10.44
CA GLN A 177 -10.44 -13.41 11.07
C GLN A 177 -10.29 -13.53 12.58
N VAL A 178 -9.24 -12.96 13.13
CA VAL A 178 -8.93 -13.01 14.56
C VAL A 178 -8.67 -11.62 15.11
N GLU A 179 -8.89 -11.45 16.40
CA GLU A 179 -8.59 -10.21 17.14
C GLU A 179 -7.80 -10.52 18.42
N GLU A 180 -7.07 -9.52 18.88
CA GLU A 180 -6.33 -9.65 20.14
C GLU A 180 -7.29 -9.82 21.32
N VAL A 181 -6.90 -10.64 22.26
CA VAL A 181 -7.60 -10.80 23.53
C VAL A 181 -6.82 -10.02 24.59
N GLU A 182 -7.49 -9.05 25.22
CA GLU A 182 -6.94 -8.33 26.36
C GLU A 182 -6.91 -9.20 27.61
#